data_2d6243f7065a680050dca2288ca9a5b5
#
_entry.id   2d6243f7065a680050dca2288ca9a5b5
#
_cell.length_a   1.000
_cell.length_b   1.000
_cell.length_c   1.000
_cell.angle_alpha   90.00
_cell.angle_beta   90.00
_cell.angle_gamma   90.00
#
_symmetry.space_group_name_H-M   'P 1'
#
loop_
_entity.id
_entity.type
_entity.pdbx_description
1 polymer ?
#
loop_
_entity_poly.entity_id
_entity_poly.type
_entity_poly.pdbx_seq_one_letter_code
_entity_poly.pdbx_strand_id
1 'polypeptide(L)'
;MKLFSRLLVAPAALGLMAPVAVNADTAFSSTTTLSGGAFFTVGSVADGGALDNQEELYMQYAYGLNINSSFTGEDMLTAGIWTGNASGPLSNMDSAETGGGALAIGSLYYAFPVGDLAVTAGPLLDQDDVVAATTSAYSDAFRLGSMPYSLAGSETGPGIGVAYSNDNGVVASASFVSETGASSDIGINADNGDDVTTFTLGYNGDGFGGGLVLATNDGDGPNAGAGTLGYDSFGGGIYYTPESIPATISVAYDTIDPETGSDASDLFIGIDYTVGPGTLSAAYNSTDVDGGSSADSTGFEVSYTYALNDSMKITPGFFTVEDTGTGDDDTGVVVETVFSF
;
A
#
# COMPACT_ATOMS: atom_id res chain seq x y z
N MET A 1 -6.01 3.57 -2.30
CA MET A 1 -5.24 4.22 -1.21
C MET A 1 -3.82 3.67 -1.04
N LYS A 2 -3.50 2.49 -1.57
CA LYS A 2 -2.26 1.76 -1.27
C LYS A 2 -0.95 2.39 -1.81
N LEU A 3 -0.96 3.10 -2.93
CA LEU A 3 0.27 3.64 -3.52
C LEU A 3 0.72 4.98 -2.90
N PHE A 4 -0.21 5.81 -2.47
CA PHE A 4 0.16 7.07 -1.81
C PHE A 4 0.79 6.81 -0.44
N SER A 5 0.32 5.83 0.32
CA SER A 5 1.00 5.38 1.52
C SER A 5 2.39 4.81 1.17
N ARG A 6 2.55 4.03 0.11
CA ARG A 6 3.84 3.42 -0.28
C ARG A 6 4.84 4.39 -0.92
N LEU A 7 4.40 5.39 -1.68
CA LEU A 7 5.31 6.42 -2.21
C LEU A 7 5.79 7.41 -1.14
N LEU A 8 5.06 7.46 -0.03
CA LEU A 8 5.30 8.39 1.06
C LEU A 8 5.85 7.70 2.31
N VAL A 9 5.65 6.40 2.41
CA VAL A 9 6.28 5.52 3.39
C VAL A 9 7.35 4.68 2.68
N ALA A 10 8.42 5.32 2.22
CA ALA A 10 9.70 4.62 2.31
C ALA A 10 9.83 4.16 3.77
N PRO A 11 10.38 2.96 4.09
CA PRO A 11 10.36 2.44 5.44
C PRO A 11 10.80 3.53 6.41
N ALA A 12 9.80 4.20 6.97
CA ALA A 12 9.98 5.36 7.84
C ALA A 12 10.42 4.93 9.24
N ALA A 13 10.68 3.66 9.42
CA ALA A 13 11.39 3.20 10.56
C ALA A 13 12.84 3.68 10.47
N LEU A 14 13.09 4.88 11.00
CA LEU A 14 14.41 5.43 11.32
C LEU A 14 15.29 5.98 10.19
N GLY A 15 14.83 6.09 8.96
CA GLY A 15 15.40 7.05 8.02
C GLY A 15 14.91 8.50 8.26
N LEU A 16 14.28 8.78 9.38
CA LEU A 16 13.62 10.04 9.75
C LEU A 16 14.53 11.28 9.75
N MET A 17 15.83 11.10 9.60
CA MET A 17 16.76 12.21 9.78
C MET A 17 17.58 12.59 8.56
N ALA A 18 17.37 11.96 7.41
CA ALA A 18 17.85 12.54 6.18
C ALA A 18 16.72 13.40 5.61
N PRO A 19 16.85 14.74 5.55
CA PRO A 19 15.99 15.50 4.68
C PRO A 19 16.24 14.92 3.29
N VAL A 20 15.24 14.27 2.71
CA VAL A 20 15.25 14.06 1.26
C VAL A 20 15.25 15.47 0.71
N ALA A 21 16.43 15.93 0.32
CA ALA A 21 16.57 17.15 -0.43
C ALA A 21 16.03 16.89 -1.83
N VAL A 22 14.74 16.71 -1.92
CA VAL A 22 14.01 17.08 -3.11
C VAL A 22 14.19 18.60 -3.18
N ASN A 23 14.62 19.12 -4.30
CA ASN A 23 14.76 20.56 -4.58
C ASN A 23 13.39 21.26 -4.45
N ALA A 24 12.83 21.29 -3.28
CA ALA A 24 11.68 22.11 -2.94
C ALA A 24 12.21 23.42 -2.36
N ASP A 25 12.55 24.34 -3.23
CA ASP A 25 12.90 25.74 -2.89
C ASP A 25 11.68 26.51 -2.33
N THR A 26 10.68 25.83 -1.82
CA THR A 26 9.50 26.43 -1.19
C THR A 26 9.24 25.78 0.18
N ALA A 27 10.15 26.03 1.10
CA ALA A 27 9.80 25.86 2.51
C ALA A 27 8.71 26.85 2.86
N PHE A 28 7.51 26.38 3.21
CA PHE A 28 6.47 27.19 3.83
C PHE A 28 6.95 27.83 5.13
N SER A 29 7.82 27.13 5.82
CA SER A 29 8.55 27.57 6.98
C SER A 29 9.80 26.71 7.11
N SER A 30 10.73 27.07 8.00
CA SER A 30 11.88 26.24 8.31
C SER A 30 11.53 24.87 8.95
N THR A 31 10.28 24.65 9.27
CA THR A 31 9.78 23.47 9.98
C THR A 31 8.70 22.68 9.21
N THR A 32 8.25 23.19 8.08
CA THR A 32 7.19 22.56 7.28
C THR A 32 7.65 22.34 5.85
N THR A 33 7.53 21.12 5.36
CA THR A 33 7.82 20.73 3.99
C THR A 33 6.54 20.28 3.28
N LEU A 34 6.52 20.46 1.98
CA LEU A 34 5.50 19.92 1.08
C LEU A 34 6.16 18.87 0.20
N SER A 35 5.51 17.74 0.04
CA SER A 35 5.87 16.70 -0.93
C SER A 35 4.61 16.09 -1.52
N GLY A 36 4.71 15.47 -2.67
CA GLY A 36 3.53 14.88 -3.27
C GLY A 36 3.79 14.24 -4.62
N GLY A 37 2.70 13.79 -5.24
CA GLY A 37 2.74 13.19 -6.55
C GLY A 37 1.45 13.42 -7.34
N ALA A 38 1.60 13.39 -8.66
CA ALA A 38 0.47 13.30 -9.58
C ALA A 38 0.67 12.08 -10.48
N PHE A 39 -0.37 11.30 -10.65
CA PHE A 39 -0.41 10.10 -11.46
C PHE A 39 -1.39 10.30 -12.61
N PHE A 40 -0.92 10.11 -13.82
CA PHE A 40 -1.74 10.15 -15.03
C PHE A 40 -1.72 8.76 -15.65
N THR A 41 -2.82 8.06 -15.57
CA THR A 41 -2.96 6.70 -16.05
C THR A 41 -3.81 6.68 -17.31
N VAL A 42 -3.23 6.25 -18.42
CA VAL A 42 -3.93 6.08 -19.70
C VAL A 42 -3.92 4.62 -20.05
N GLY A 43 -5.08 4.04 -20.28
CA GLY A 43 -5.17 2.63 -20.60
C GLY A 43 -6.53 2.21 -21.14
N SER A 44 -6.58 0.95 -21.50
CA SER A 44 -7.77 0.23 -21.93
C SER A 44 -7.70 -1.17 -21.35
N VAL A 45 -8.82 -1.70 -20.93
CA VAL A 45 -8.96 -3.10 -20.50
C VAL A 45 -9.85 -3.78 -21.51
N ALA A 46 -9.33 -4.81 -22.19
CA ALA A 46 -10.08 -5.64 -23.08
C ALA A 46 -10.68 -6.83 -22.32
N ASP A 47 -11.89 -7.20 -22.66
CA ASP A 47 -12.63 -8.37 -22.17
C ASP A 47 -12.76 -8.47 -20.64
N GLY A 48 -13.20 -7.42 -20.00
CA GLY A 48 -13.62 -7.50 -18.61
C GLY A 48 -15.09 -7.92 -18.52
N GLY A 49 -15.38 -9.19 -18.44
CA GLY A 49 -16.71 -9.78 -18.36
C GLY A 49 -17.87 -8.96 -17.76
N ALA A 50 -17.80 -8.53 -16.51
CA ALA A 50 -18.79 -7.63 -15.89
C ALA A 50 -18.73 -6.19 -16.45
N LEU A 51 -17.71 -5.87 -17.22
CA LEU A 51 -17.38 -4.54 -17.70
C LEU A 51 -17.63 -4.40 -19.21
N ASP A 52 -18.43 -5.30 -19.79
CA ASP A 52 -18.90 -5.21 -21.18
C ASP A 52 -19.24 -3.76 -21.57
N ASN A 53 -18.64 -3.26 -22.63
CA ASN A 53 -18.72 -1.89 -23.14
C ASN A 53 -17.90 -0.83 -22.35
N GLN A 54 -16.86 -1.21 -21.66
CA GLN A 54 -15.92 -0.30 -20.99
C GLN A 54 -14.48 -0.44 -21.49
N GLU A 55 -14.27 -1.01 -22.69
CA GLU A 55 -12.95 -1.28 -23.29
C GLU A 55 -12.31 -0.06 -23.97
N GLU A 56 -12.95 1.09 -23.94
CA GLU A 56 -12.42 2.31 -24.55
C GLU A 56 -11.10 2.77 -23.91
N LEU A 57 -10.24 3.36 -24.72
CA LEU A 57 -9.05 4.03 -24.22
C LEU A 57 -9.45 5.28 -23.43
N TYR A 58 -9.13 5.34 -22.16
CA TYR A 58 -9.45 6.49 -21.33
C TYR A 58 -8.31 6.89 -20.40
N MET A 59 -8.45 8.02 -19.73
CA MET A 59 -7.46 8.56 -18.80
C MET A 59 -8.10 8.84 -17.45
N GLN A 60 -7.40 8.42 -16.41
CA GLN A 60 -7.68 8.79 -15.02
C GLN A 60 -6.48 9.50 -14.39
N TYR A 61 -6.69 10.14 -13.27
CA TYR A 61 -5.63 10.75 -12.49
C TYR A 61 -5.81 10.48 -11.00
N ALA A 62 -4.68 10.51 -10.29
CA ALA A 62 -4.64 10.66 -8.85
C ALA A 62 -3.64 11.77 -8.49
N TYR A 63 -3.89 12.45 -7.39
CA TYR A 63 -3.03 13.51 -6.87
C TYR A 63 -2.97 13.44 -5.36
N GLY A 64 -1.77 13.45 -4.81
CA GLY A 64 -1.51 13.46 -3.39
C GLY A 64 -0.54 14.55 -2.98
N LEU A 65 -0.80 15.14 -1.82
CA LEU A 65 0.03 16.17 -1.21
C LEU A 65 0.21 15.87 0.27
N ASN A 66 1.44 15.79 0.73
CA ASN A 66 1.78 15.72 2.15
C ASN A 66 2.31 17.05 2.67
N ILE A 67 1.78 17.45 3.79
CA ILE A 67 2.25 18.57 4.59
C ILE A 67 2.89 17.97 5.84
N ASN A 68 4.21 18.07 5.94
CA ASN A 68 4.99 17.51 7.04
C ASN A 68 5.60 18.64 7.87
N SER A 69 5.27 18.70 9.16
CA SER A 69 5.74 19.75 10.07
C SER A 69 6.43 19.14 11.29
N SER A 70 7.67 19.56 11.54
CA SER A 70 8.41 19.21 12.75
C SER A 70 8.41 20.38 13.72
N PHE A 71 8.24 20.11 15.02
CA PHE A 71 8.22 21.11 16.08
C PHE A 71 9.49 21.07 16.93
N THR A 72 10.14 19.91 17.01
CA THR A 72 11.34 19.69 17.82
C THR A 72 12.58 19.40 17.00
N GLY A 73 12.41 19.05 15.71
CA GLY A 73 13.45 18.58 14.81
C GLY A 73 13.60 17.04 14.81
N GLU A 74 12.94 16.34 15.72
CA GLU A 74 12.96 14.88 15.84
C GLU A 74 11.55 14.27 15.73
N ASP A 75 10.56 15.08 15.46
CA ASP A 75 9.15 14.73 15.40
C ASP A 75 8.57 15.11 14.02
N MET A 76 7.37 14.61 13.71
CA MET A 76 6.69 14.89 12.45
C MET A 76 5.18 14.85 12.66
N LEU A 77 4.50 15.96 12.38
CA LEU A 77 3.07 15.97 12.11
C LEU A 77 2.88 15.83 10.61
N THR A 78 2.20 14.79 10.18
CA THR A 78 1.86 14.52 8.78
C THR A 78 0.37 14.78 8.54
N ALA A 79 0.07 15.55 7.49
CA ALA A 79 -1.27 15.69 6.94
C ALA A 79 -1.23 15.36 5.45
N GLY A 80 -1.83 14.23 5.07
CA GLY A 80 -1.98 13.77 3.69
C GLY A 80 -3.32 14.19 3.10
N ILE A 81 -3.29 14.79 1.91
CA ILE A 81 -4.47 15.22 1.17
C ILE A 81 -4.40 14.60 -0.21
N TRP A 82 -5.47 13.94 -0.65
CA TRP A 82 -5.53 13.34 -1.98
C TRP A 82 -6.86 13.50 -2.67
N THR A 83 -6.83 13.24 -3.97
CA THR A 83 -7.98 13.27 -4.84
C THR A 83 -7.70 12.48 -6.11
N GLY A 84 -8.73 11.99 -6.75
CA GLY A 84 -8.65 11.32 -8.03
C GLY A 84 -10.01 11.15 -8.68
N ASN A 85 -10.01 10.68 -9.91
CA ASN A 85 -11.22 10.43 -10.69
C ASN A 85 -11.30 9.00 -11.20
N ALA A 86 -10.57 8.07 -10.60
CA ALA A 86 -10.55 6.70 -11.04
C ALA A 86 -11.96 6.09 -11.04
N SER A 87 -12.29 5.42 -12.12
CA SER A 87 -13.56 4.74 -12.34
C SER A 87 -13.41 3.68 -13.44
N GLY A 88 -14.34 2.74 -13.50
CA GLY A 88 -14.29 1.67 -14.50
C GLY A 88 -13.10 0.70 -14.27
N PRO A 89 -12.67 -0.04 -15.31
CA PRO A 89 -11.71 -1.14 -15.18
C PRO A 89 -10.34 -0.76 -14.58
N LEU A 90 -9.87 0.48 -14.80
CA LEU A 90 -8.60 0.95 -14.25
C LEU A 90 -8.71 1.47 -12.80
N SER A 91 -9.90 1.45 -12.17
CA SER A 91 -10.05 1.86 -10.77
C SER A 91 -9.36 0.89 -9.79
N ASN A 92 -9.06 -0.33 -10.24
CA ASN A 92 -8.31 -1.33 -9.47
C ASN A 92 -6.78 -1.19 -9.59
N MET A 93 -6.28 -0.19 -10.33
CA MET A 93 -4.85 0.12 -10.36
C MET A 93 -4.40 0.58 -8.97
N ASP A 94 -3.19 0.22 -8.58
CA ASP A 94 -2.63 0.58 -7.28
C ASP A 94 -2.54 2.10 -7.06
N SER A 95 -2.28 2.87 -8.13
CA SER A 95 -2.27 4.33 -8.11
C SER A 95 -3.65 4.99 -8.18
N ALA A 96 -4.75 4.22 -8.25
CA ALA A 96 -6.08 4.75 -8.49
C ALA A 96 -6.68 5.39 -7.23
N GLU A 97 -7.29 6.56 -7.39
CA GLU A 97 -8.05 7.27 -6.37
C GLU A 97 -9.49 7.49 -6.85
N THR A 98 -10.45 6.89 -6.17
CA THR A 98 -11.85 6.81 -6.60
C THR A 98 -12.76 7.94 -6.11
N GLY A 99 -12.23 8.95 -5.44
CA GLY A 99 -13.00 10.00 -4.75
C GLY A 99 -13.83 10.96 -5.63
N GLY A 100 -13.98 10.70 -6.94
CA GLY A 100 -14.79 11.51 -7.84
C GLY A 100 -14.30 12.96 -8.00
N GLY A 101 -13.01 13.22 -7.77
CA GLY A 101 -12.39 14.53 -7.80
C GLY A 101 -12.54 15.34 -6.50
N ALA A 102 -13.13 14.77 -5.45
CA ALA A 102 -13.20 15.43 -4.15
C ALA A 102 -11.83 15.39 -3.44
N LEU A 103 -11.48 16.48 -2.76
CA LEU A 103 -10.32 16.52 -1.88
C LEU A 103 -10.66 15.83 -0.56
N ALA A 104 -9.85 14.88 -0.13
CA ALA A 104 -9.98 14.21 1.15
C ALA A 104 -8.69 14.33 1.96
N ILE A 105 -8.82 14.43 3.28
CA ILE A 105 -7.71 14.22 4.19
C ILE A 105 -7.71 12.71 4.49
N GLY A 106 -6.68 12.02 4.06
CA GLY A 106 -6.60 10.58 4.26
C GLY A 106 -5.58 10.17 5.30
N SER A 107 -4.63 11.05 5.67
CA SER A 107 -3.71 10.83 6.79
C SER A 107 -3.63 12.06 7.66
N LEU A 108 -3.70 11.87 8.98
CA LEU A 108 -3.43 12.93 9.97
C LEU A 108 -2.90 12.28 11.25
N TYR A 109 -1.59 12.32 11.42
CA TYR A 109 -0.95 11.72 12.59
C TYR A 109 0.34 12.44 12.98
N TYR A 110 0.79 12.17 14.19
CA TYR A 110 2.01 12.72 14.76
C TYR A 110 2.95 11.58 15.16
N ALA A 111 4.17 11.62 14.63
CA ALA A 111 5.24 10.67 14.92
C ALA A 111 6.34 11.34 15.75
N PHE A 112 6.83 10.65 16.78
CA PHE A 112 7.88 11.17 17.68
C PHE A 112 8.70 10.03 18.30
N PRO A 113 9.98 10.26 18.63
CA PRO A 113 10.83 9.24 19.25
C PRO A 113 10.58 9.13 20.75
N VAL A 114 10.61 7.89 21.27
CA VAL A 114 10.64 7.58 22.70
C VAL A 114 11.73 6.54 22.96
N GLY A 115 12.92 7.00 23.31
CA GLY A 115 14.10 6.14 23.36
C GLY A 115 14.44 5.58 21.98
N ASP A 116 14.50 4.26 21.86
CA ASP A 116 14.79 3.57 20.61
C ASP A 116 13.50 3.26 19.77
N LEU A 117 12.36 3.75 20.24
CA LEU A 117 11.07 3.52 19.57
C LEU A 117 10.62 4.77 18.82
N ALA A 118 10.08 4.59 17.62
CA ALA A 118 9.24 5.57 16.95
C ALA A 118 7.78 5.33 17.35
N VAL A 119 7.14 6.34 17.90
CA VAL A 119 5.72 6.29 18.28
C VAL A 119 4.93 7.14 17.29
N THR A 120 3.87 6.60 16.75
CA THR A 120 2.96 7.29 15.82
C THR A 120 1.55 7.23 16.38
N ALA A 121 0.85 8.36 16.43
CA ALA A 121 -0.53 8.41 16.89
C ALA A 121 -1.31 9.52 16.17
N GLY A 122 -2.57 9.25 15.85
CA GLY A 122 -3.40 10.24 15.16
C GLY A 122 -4.85 9.85 14.99
N PRO A 123 -5.67 10.80 14.56
CA PRO A 123 -7.09 10.55 14.25
C PRO A 123 -7.32 9.85 12.89
N LEU A 124 -6.32 9.88 12.00
CA LEU A 124 -6.34 9.21 10.69
C LEU A 124 -4.95 8.59 10.48
N LEU A 125 -4.74 7.45 11.08
CA LEU A 125 -3.58 6.58 10.94
C LEU A 125 -4.00 5.38 10.10
N ASP A 126 -3.26 5.07 9.07
CA ASP A 126 -3.45 3.85 8.31
C ASP A 126 -2.73 2.68 8.98
N GLN A 127 -3.30 1.48 8.90
CA GLN A 127 -2.74 0.27 9.48
C GLN A 127 -1.30 0.02 9.01
N ASP A 128 -1.00 0.31 7.74
CA ASP A 128 0.31 0.09 7.14
C ASP A 128 1.33 1.21 7.43
N ASP A 129 0.89 2.40 7.89
CA ASP A 129 1.77 3.51 8.28
C ASP A 129 2.78 3.13 9.38
N VAL A 130 2.53 2.07 10.14
CA VAL A 130 3.38 1.62 11.26
C VAL A 130 4.06 0.28 10.98
N VAL A 131 3.81 -0.36 9.84
CA VAL A 131 4.45 -1.62 9.47
C VAL A 131 5.95 -1.42 9.25
N ALA A 132 6.78 -1.98 10.13
CA ALA A 132 8.24 -1.83 10.07
C ALA A 132 8.93 -2.89 9.19
N ALA A 133 8.33 -4.04 9.00
CA ALA A 133 8.90 -5.13 8.23
C ALA A 133 8.65 -4.95 6.73
N THR A 134 9.72 -5.03 5.93
CA THR A 134 9.60 -5.08 4.47
C THR A 134 9.44 -6.53 4.03
N THR A 135 8.32 -6.87 3.43
CA THR A 135 7.99 -8.24 3.02
C THR A 135 8.20 -8.48 1.53
N SER A 136 8.24 -7.41 0.76
CA SER A 136 8.52 -7.40 -0.66
C SER A 136 9.27 -6.14 -1.03
N ALA A 137 10.21 -6.27 -1.98
CA ALA A 137 10.90 -5.16 -2.61
C ALA A 137 10.47 -4.98 -4.07
N TYR A 138 9.38 -5.62 -4.49
CA TYR A 138 8.79 -5.45 -5.82
C TYR A 138 8.28 -4.02 -6.01
N SER A 139 8.45 -3.48 -7.21
CA SER A 139 8.14 -2.08 -7.54
C SER A 139 6.66 -1.75 -7.56
N ASP A 140 5.77 -2.76 -7.64
CA ASP A 140 4.32 -2.60 -7.53
C ASP A 140 3.77 -1.53 -8.50
N ALA A 141 3.85 -1.85 -9.78
CA ALA A 141 3.62 -0.85 -10.80
C ALA A 141 2.15 -0.64 -11.18
N PHE A 142 1.31 -1.68 -11.12
CA PHE A 142 -0.06 -1.59 -11.63
C PHE A 142 -1.12 -2.15 -10.69
N ARG A 143 -1.31 -3.47 -10.65
CA ARG A 143 -2.39 -4.13 -9.91
C ARG A 143 -1.91 -5.15 -8.90
N LEU A 144 -0.73 -5.71 -9.12
CA LEU A 144 -0.19 -6.77 -8.32
C LEU A 144 0.82 -6.22 -7.33
N GLY A 145 0.45 -6.22 -6.08
CA GLY A 145 1.31 -5.85 -4.97
C GLY A 145 1.50 -7.02 -4.02
N SER A 146 2.47 -6.91 -3.13
CA SER A 146 2.75 -7.93 -2.14
C SER A 146 2.72 -7.35 -0.74
N MET A 147 1.57 -7.43 -0.12
CA MET A 147 1.39 -7.12 1.30
C MET A 147 0.98 -8.41 2.00
N PRO A 148 1.67 -8.86 3.04
CA PRO A 148 1.31 -10.08 3.77
C PRO A 148 0.00 -10.00 4.56
N TYR A 149 -0.76 -8.98 4.41
CA TYR A 149 -2.14 -8.82 4.87
C TYR A 149 -3.02 -8.23 3.77
N SER A 150 -2.65 -8.46 2.49
CA SER A 150 -3.36 -7.92 1.35
C SER A 150 -4.81 -8.40 1.29
N LEU A 151 -5.07 -9.60 1.76
CA LEU A 151 -6.41 -10.18 1.87
C LEU A 151 -7.24 -9.54 2.98
N ALA A 152 -6.59 -9.00 4.02
CA ALA A 152 -7.25 -8.42 5.18
C ALA A 152 -7.69 -6.96 4.98
N GLY A 153 -7.15 -6.28 3.97
CA GLY A 153 -7.41 -4.87 3.75
C GLY A 153 -6.45 -3.96 4.53
N SER A 154 -6.73 -2.67 4.52
CA SER A 154 -5.96 -1.63 5.22
C SER A 154 -6.94 -0.67 5.87
N GLU A 155 -6.98 -0.69 7.20
CA GLU A 155 -7.91 0.11 7.98
C GLU A 155 -7.31 1.47 8.30
N THR A 156 -8.12 2.52 8.23
CA THR A 156 -7.72 3.90 8.54
C THR A 156 -8.64 4.52 9.57
N GLY A 157 -8.07 5.02 10.67
CA GLY A 157 -8.85 5.63 11.75
C GLY A 157 -8.01 6.19 12.88
N PRO A 158 -8.64 6.57 14.00
CA PRO A 158 -7.93 6.84 15.23
C PRO A 158 -7.04 5.67 15.63
N GLY A 159 -5.73 5.93 15.77
CA GLY A 159 -4.80 4.85 16.00
C GLY A 159 -3.52 5.29 16.70
N ILE A 160 -2.79 4.29 17.15
CA ILE A 160 -1.45 4.42 17.73
C ILE A 160 -0.60 3.21 17.33
N GLY A 161 0.67 3.46 17.09
CA GLY A 161 1.63 2.39 16.85
C GLY A 161 3.01 2.72 17.34
N VAL A 162 3.82 1.70 17.47
CA VAL A 162 5.22 1.79 17.85
C VAL A 162 6.05 0.95 16.87
N ALA A 163 7.17 1.50 16.43
CA ALA A 163 8.12 0.80 15.59
C ALA A 163 9.52 0.86 16.21
N TYR A 164 10.26 -0.21 16.01
CA TYR A 164 11.65 -0.36 16.41
C TYR A 164 12.48 -0.78 15.21
N SER A 165 13.67 -0.21 15.08
CA SER A 165 14.70 -0.75 14.20
C SER A 165 16.08 -0.56 14.79
N ASN A 166 17.05 -1.34 14.34
CA ASN A 166 18.43 -1.21 14.77
C ASN A 166 19.41 -1.27 13.59
N ASP A 167 20.64 -0.89 13.85
CA ASP A 167 21.73 -0.87 12.83
C ASP A 167 22.06 -2.27 12.26
N ASN A 168 21.61 -3.34 12.89
CA ASN A 168 21.80 -4.70 12.39
C ASN A 168 20.67 -5.14 11.44
N GLY A 169 19.71 -4.26 11.12
CA GLY A 169 18.61 -4.53 10.21
C GLY A 169 17.39 -5.19 10.84
N VAL A 170 17.38 -5.49 12.14
CA VAL A 170 16.19 -6.03 12.80
C VAL A 170 15.15 -4.94 12.98
N VAL A 171 13.93 -5.22 12.58
CA VAL A 171 12.78 -4.32 12.68
C VAL A 171 11.60 -5.04 13.33
N ALA A 172 10.80 -4.29 14.09
CA ALA A 172 9.55 -4.79 14.66
C ALA A 172 8.57 -3.63 14.85
N SER A 173 7.28 -3.90 14.75
CA SER A 173 6.26 -2.91 15.08
C SER A 173 5.01 -3.55 15.67
N ALA A 174 4.23 -2.71 16.34
CA ALA A 174 2.89 -3.02 16.79
C ALA A 174 2.01 -1.78 16.62
N SER A 175 0.80 -1.96 16.10
CA SER A 175 -0.17 -0.89 15.95
C SER A 175 -1.57 -1.34 16.33
N PHE A 176 -2.40 -0.36 16.67
CA PHE A 176 -3.83 -0.47 16.86
C PHE A 176 -4.49 0.67 16.11
N VAL A 177 -5.45 0.36 15.25
CA VAL A 177 -6.23 1.31 14.46
C VAL A 177 -7.70 0.96 14.57
N SER A 178 -8.55 1.96 14.79
CA SER A 178 -9.99 1.81 14.94
C SER A 178 -10.70 2.56 13.82
N GLU A 179 -11.21 1.88 12.80
CA GLU A 179 -11.93 2.50 11.69
C GLU A 179 -13.20 3.21 12.17
N THR A 180 -13.92 2.58 13.08
CA THR A 180 -15.13 3.13 13.68
C THR A 180 -14.87 4.08 14.84
N GLY A 181 -13.62 4.24 15.26
CA GLY A 181 -13.23 5.00 16.45
C GLY A 181 -13.57 6.49 16.43
N ALA A 182 -13.84 7.08 15.25
CA ALA A 182 -14.32 8.45 15.12
C ALA A 182 -15.85 8.58 15.36
N SER A 183 -16.59 7.48 15.45
CA SER A 183 -18.02 7.48 15.71
C SER A 183 -18.32 7.74 17.18
N SER A 184 -19.20 8.70 17.48
CA SER A 184 -19.65 8.96 18.86
C SER A 184 -20.54 7.86 19.44
N ASP A 185 -21.09 6.99 18.60
CA ASP A 185 -22.02 5.94 18.98
C ASP A 185 -21.31 4.58 19.20
N ILE A 186 -20.11 4.43 18.64
CA ILE A 186 -19.29 3.22 18.73
C ILE A 186 -18.05 3.51 19.58
N GLY A 187 -17.16 4.35 19.09
CA GLY A 187 -15.93 4.72 19.80
C GLY A 187 -14.76 3.76 19.53
N ILE A 188 -13.64 4.02 20.18
CA ILE A 188 -12.41 3.25 20.07
C ILE A 188 -12.49 2.02 20.98
N ASN A 189 -12.08 0.86 20.49
CA ASN A 189 -12.04 -0.42 21.22
C ASN A 189 -13.42 -0.79 21.81
N ALA A 190 -14.43 -0.72 20.97
CA ALA A 190 -15.79 -1.09 21.34
C ALA A 190 -16.11 -2.51 20.88
N ASP A 191 -16.85 -3.27 21.69
CA ASP A 191 -17.28 -4.66 21.34
C ASP A 191 -18.06 -4.76 20.01
N ASN A 192 -18.48 -3.65 19.43
CA ASN A 192 -19.20 -3.55 18.18
C ASN A 192 -18.47 -2.63 17.19
N GLY A 193 -17.19 -2.43 17.40
CA GLY A 193 -16.31 -1.61 16.57
C GLY A 193 -15.64 -2.41 15.45
N ASP A 194 -14.77 -1.74 14.78
CA ASP A 194 -13.88 -2.27 13.77
C ASP A 194 -12.47 -1.82 14.16
N ASP A 195 -11.79 -2.69 14.89
CA ASP A 195 -10.53 -2.39 15.55
C ASP A 195 -9.46 -3.39 15.13
N VAL A 196 -8.41 -2.90 14.46
CA VAL A 196 -7.33 -3.74 13.96
C VAL A 196 -6.08 -3.61 14.82
N THR A 197 -5.54 -4.74 15.23
CA THR A 197 -4.22 -4.84 15.86
C THR A 197 -3.25 -5.54 14.93
N THR A 198 -2.11 -4.90 14.64
CA THR A 198 -1.08 -5.44 13.74
C THR A 198 0.25 -5.57 14.45
N PHE A 199 0.92 -6.70 14.26
CA PHE A 199 2.29 -6.95 14.73
C PHE A 199 3.18 -7.31 13.57
N THR A 200 4.39 -6.74 13.51
CA THR A 200 5.39 -7.09 12.51
C THR A 200 6.75 -7.40 13.12
N LEU A 201 7.46 -8.32 12.49
CA LEU A 201 8.84 -8.64 12.82
C LEU A 201 9.59 -8.94 11.53
N GLY A 202 10.73 -8.32 11.32
CA GLY A 202 11.49 -8.50 10.10
C GLY A 202 12.97 -8.21 10.22
N TYR A 203 13.62 -8.39 9.08
CA TYR A 203 15.01 -8.05 8.86
C TYR A 203 15.15 -7.34 7.52
N ASN A 204 15.67 -6.11 7.54
CA ASN A 204 15.96 -5.29 6.37
C ASN A 204 17.48 -5.19 6.24
N GLY A 205 18.08 -6.08 5.46
CA GLY A 205 19.53 -6.15 5.24
C GLY A 205 19.94 -5.66 3.86
N ASP A 206 21.26 -5.56 3.67
CA ASP A 206 21.83 -5.21 2.38
C ASP A 206 21.73 -6.42 1.43
N GLY A 207 20.99 -6.26 0.34
CA GLY A 207 20.78 -7.28 -0.67
C GLY A 207 19.80 -8.40 -0.32
N PHE A 208 19.26 -8.47 0.89
CA PHE A 208 18.17 -9.38 1.25
C PHE A 208 17.40 -8.89 2.47
N GLY A 209 16.18 -9.29 2.58
CA GLY A 209 15.36 -9.03 3.75
C GLY A 209 14.07 -9.81 3.71
N GLY A 210 13.23 -9.56 4.70
CA GLY A 210 11.94 -10.20 4.81
C GLY A 210 11.28 -9.93 6.14
N GLY A 211 10.02 -10.31 6.25
CA GLY A 211 9.26 -10.08 7.46
C GLY A 211 8.03 -10.94 7.58
N LEU A 212 7.48 -10.92 8.76
CA LEU A 212 6.21 -11.52 9.13
C LEU A 212 5.25 -10.42 9.58
N VAL A 213 3.98 -10.56 9.25
CA VAL A 213 2.89 -9.69 9.66
C VAL A 213 1.77 -10.55 10.23
N LEU A 214 1.23 -10.13 11.35
CA LEU A 214 0.04 -10.69 11.99
C LEU A 214 -0.94 -9.53 12.15
N ALA A 215 -2.16 -9.68 11.68
CA ALA A 215 -3.22 -8.71 11.91
C ALA A 215 -4.47 -9.43 12.39
N THR A 216 -5.15 -8.84 13.35
CA THR A 216 -6.46 -9.31 13.84
C THR A 216 -7.41 -8.12 13.88
N ASN A 217 -8.60 -8.31 13.38
CA ASN A 217 -9.70 -7.35 13.39
C ASN A 217 -10.88 -7.95 14.15
N ASP A 218 -11.46 -7.20 15.07
CA ASP A 218 -12.58 -7.63 15.92
C ASP A 218 -13.95 -7.11 15.42
N GLY A 219 -14.08 -6.81 14.12
CA GLY A 219 -15.23 -6.19 13.47
C GLY A 219 -16.54 -6.97 13.50
N ASP A 220 -16.89 -7.67 14.57
CA ASP A 220 -18.06 -8.53 14.74
C ASP A 220 -19.35 -7.82 15.20
N GLY A 221 -19.29 -6.49 15.31
CA GLY A 221 -20.38 -5.69 15.85
C GLY A 221 -21.61 -5.57 14.94
N PRO A 222 -22.83 -5.41 15.51
CA PRO A 222 -24.05 -5.25 14.74
C PRO A 222 -24.10 -3.96 13.90
N ASN A 223 -23.12 -3.07 14.06
CA ASN A 223 -22.94 -1.85 13.30
C ASN A 223 -21.72 -1.92 12.36
N ALA A 224 -21.01 -3.04 12.34
CA ALA A 224 -20.03 -3.30 11.30
C ALA A 224 -20.74 -3.14 9.95
N GLY A 225 -20.23 -2.28 9.09
CA GLY A 225 -20.77 -2.08 7.75
C GLY A 225 -20.77 -3.41 6.99
N ALA A 226 -21.60 -3.55 5.98
CA ALA A 226 -21.54 -4.73 5.12
C ALA A 226 -20.15 -4.79 4.46
N GLY A 227 -19.27 -5.65 4.97
CA GLY A 227 -17.88 -5.78 4.51
C GLY A 227 -16.81 -5.69 5.60
N THR A 228 -17.16 -5.25 6.82
CA THR A 228 -16.27 -5.24 7.98
C THR A 228 -16.59 -6.41 8.89
N LEU A 229 -16.06 -7.56 8.56
CA LEU A 229 -16.13 -8.76 9.39
C LEU A 229 -14.80 -8.93 10.09
N GLY A 230 -14.82 -9.38 11.35
CA GLY A 230 -13.63 -9.75 12.08
C GLY A 230 -12.81 -10.77 11.30
N TYR A 231 -11.49 -10.70 11.42
CA TYR A 231 -10.58 -11.63 10.77
C TYR A 231 -9.29 -11.79 11.54
N ASP A 232 -8.67 -12.95 11.35
CA ASP A 232 -7.26 -13.17 11.65
C ASP A 232 -6.48 -13.28 10.33
N SER A 233 -5.37 -12.57 10.21
CA SER A 233 -4.47 -12.62 9.06
C SER A 233 -3.04 -12.87 9.50
N PHE A 234 -2.37 -13.75 8.77
CA PHE A 234 -0.96 -14.02 8.93
C PHE A 234 -0.27 -14.04 7.57
N GLY A 235 0.84 -13.34 7.46
CA GLY A 235 1.61 -13.38 6.25
C GLY A 235 3.10 -13.15 6.47
N GLY A 236 3.85 -13.34 5.40
CA GLY A 236 5.27 -13.08 5.38
C GLY A 236 5.82 -13.05 3.98
N GLY A 237 7.00 -12.46 3.85
CA GLY A 237 7.67 -12.41 2.58
C GLY A 237 9.16 -12.20 2.73
N ILE A 238 9.85 -12.45 1.65
CA ILE A 238 11.30 -12.29 1.54
C ILE A 238 11.65 -11.64 0.22
N TYR A 239 12.72 -10.88 0.20
CA TYR A 239 13.32 -10.39 -1.03
C TYR A 239 14.82 -10.65 -1.05
N TYR A 240 15.36 -10.78 -2.26
CA TYR A 240 16.78 -11.02 -2.48
C TYR A 240 17.27 -10.29 -3.74
N THR A 241 18.38 -9.55 -3.58
CA THR A 241 19.08 -8.85 -4.66
C THR A 241 20.48 -9.45 -4.81
N PRO A 242 20.69 -10.39 -5.77
CA PRO A 242 22.00 -11.00 -6.00
C PRO A 242 23.03 -9.96 -6.45
N GLU A 243 24.24 -9.98 -5.89
CA GLU A 243 25.32 -9.08 -6.33
C GLU A 243 25.71 -9.25 -7.81
N SER A 244 25.49 -10.42 -8.38
CA SER A 244 25.92 -10.78 -9.75
C SER A 244 24.88 -10.47 -10.83
N ILE A 245 23.65 -10.13 -10.46
CA ILE A 245 22.53 -9.89 -11.37
C ILE A 245 21.81 -8.61 -10.90
N PRO A 246 21.57 -7.63 -11.78
CA PRO A 246 20.87 -6.41 -11.40
C PRO A 246 19.35 -6.65 -11.30
N ALA A 247 18.97 -7.58 -10.45
CA ALA A 247 17.59 -8.00 -10.22
C ALA A 247 17.30 -8.12 -8.72
N THR A 248 16.08 -7.78 -8.35
CA THR A 248 15.50 -8.08 -7.03
C THR A 248 14.34 -9.04 -7.23
N ILE A 249 14.32 -10.13 -6.48
CA ILE A 249 13.26 -11.12 -6.50
C ILE A 249 12.55 -11.06 -5.16
N SER A 250 11.22 -11.02 -5.18
CA SER A 250 10.36 -11.02 -4.00
C SER A 250 9.40 -12.19 -4.05
N VAL A 251 9.17 -12.82 -2.90
CA VAL A 251 8.17 -13.87 -2.72
C VAL A 251 7.46 -13.59 -1.40
N ALA A 252 6.13 -13.56 -1.43
CA ALA A 252 5.32 -13.39 -0.25
C ALA A 252 4.12 -14.34 -0.26
N TYR A 253 3.62 -14.61 0.92
CA TYR A 253 2.44 -15.44 1.14
C TYR A 253 1.67 -14.91 2.35
N ASP A 254 0.36 -14.80 2.22
CA ASP A 254 -0.52 -14.44 3.31
C ASP A 254 -1.81 -15.25 3.32
N THR A 255 -2.44 -15.30 4.49
CA THR A 255 -3.70 -15.97 4.72
C THR A 255 -4.63 -15.05 5.49
N ILE A 256 -5.91 -15.22 5.27
CA ILE A 256 -6.97 -14.62 6.08
C ILE A 256 -7.96 -15.70 6.49
N ASP A 257 -8.37 -15.65 7.75
CA ASP A 257 -9.43 -16.44 8.36
C ASP A 257 -10.52 -15.45 8.85
N PRO A 258 -11.53 -15.15 8.03
CA PRO A 258 -12.59 -14.25 8.41
C PRO A 258 -13.59 -14.98 9.33
N GLU A 259 -14.14 -14.29 10.33
CA GLU A 259 -15.18 -14.84 11.23
C GLU A 259 -16.42 -15.32 10.47
N THR A 260 -16.67 -14.76 9.31
CA THR A 260 -17.77 -15.16 8.42
C THR A 260 -17.30 -15.14 6.98
N GLY A 261 -17.36 -16.27 6.31
CA GLY A 261 -16.91 -16.38 4.92
C GLY A 261 -16.04 -17.61 4.71
N SER A 262 -15.20 -17.56 3.74
CA SER A 262 -14.22 -18.59 3.43
C SER A 262 -12.81 -18.08 3.72
N ASP A 263 -11.98 -18.95 4.26
CA ASP A 263 -10.56 -18.69 4.37
C ASP A 263 -9.97 -18.45 2.97
N ALA A 264 -8.98 -17.60 2.90
CA ALA A 264 -8.25 -17.37 1.66
C ALA A 264 -6.75 -17.32 1.89
N SER A 265 -6.00 -17.56 0.84
CA SER A 265 -4.56 -17.39 0.82
C SER A 265 -4.10 -16.76 -0.48
N ASP A 266 -3.02 -15.98 -0.43
CA ASP A 266 -2.41 -15.36 -1.60
C ASP A 266 -0.93 -15.69 -1.67
N LEU A 267 -0.46 -16.12 -2.84
CA LEU A 267 0.94 -16.31 -3.17
C LEU A 267 1.36 -15.25 -4.17
N PHE A 268 2.35 -14.46 -3.83
CA PHE A 268 2.94 -13.45 -4.69
C PHE A 268 4.38 -13.79 -5.05
N ILE A 269 4.75 -13.55 -6.32
CA ILE A 269 6.13 -13.61 -6.83
C ILE A 269 6.36 -12.40 -7.72
N GLY A 270 7.37 -11.59 -7.40
CA GLY A 270 7.75 -10.41 -8.18
C GLY A 270 9.23 -10.38 -8.50
N ILE A 271 9.58 -9.77 -9.61
CA ILE A 271 10.95 -9.50 -10.02
C ILE A 271 11.06 -8.10 -10.61
N ASP A 272 12.06 -7.35 -10.14
CA ASP A 272 12.52 -6.12 -10.74
C ASP A 272 13.91 -6.33 -11.36
N TYR A 273 14.05 -6.07 -12.64
CA TYR A 273 15.31 -6.22 -13.36
C TYR A 273 15.76 -4.90 -13.97
N THR A 274 16.90 -4.37 -13.52
CA THR A 274 17.45 -3.16 -14.09
C THR A 274 18.03 -3.45 -15.46
N VAL A 275 17.47 -2.81 -16.51
CA VAL A 275 17.90 -2.97 -17.89
C VAL A 275 17.91 -1.64 -18.63
N GLY A 276 19.06 -1.31 -19.22
CA GLY A 276 19.24 0.00 -19.86
C GLY A 276 19.07 1.15 -18.88
N PRO A 277 18.26 2.17 -19.21
CA PRO A 277 18.03 3.32 -18.32
C PRO A 277 16.82 3.13 -17.37
N GLY A 278 16.23 1.95 -17.30
CA GLY A 278 15.01 1.73 -16.52
C GLY A 278 14.98 0.35 -15.86
N THR A 279 13.81 0.01 -15.33
CA THR A 279 13.54 -1.24 -14.64
C THR A 279 12.41 -1.99 -15.34
N LEU A 280 12.65 -3.21 -15.74
CA LEU A 280 11.65 -4.17 -16.17
C LEU A 280 11.15 -4.92 -14.94
N SER A 281 9.86 -4.82 -14.68
CA SER A 281 9.19 -5.45 -13.55
C SER A 281 8.19 -6.48 -14.06
N ALA A 282 8.09 -7.61 -13.37
CA ALA A 282 7.08 -8.62 -13.65
C ALA A 282 6.61 -9.24 -12.33
N ALA A 283 5.31 -9.48 -12.22
CA ALA A 283 4.73 -10.12 -11.06
C ALA A 283 3.66 -11.15 -11.44
N TYR A 284 3.50 -12.09 -10.54
CA TYR A 284 2.45 -13.10 -10.56
C TYR A 284 1.87 -13.22 -9.15
N ASN A 285 0.55 -13.28 -9.05
CA ASN A 285 -0.11 -13.69 -7.83
C ASN A 285 -1.12 -14.81 -8.09
N SER A 286 -1.46 -15.54 -7.02
CA SER A 286 -2.48 -16.57 -7.02
C SER A 286 -3.19 -16.55 -5.70
N THR A 287 -4.47 -16.19 -5.73
CA THR A 287 -5.38 -16.23 -4.59
C THR A 287 -6.21 -17.50 -4.64
N ASP A 288 -6.23 -18.25 -3.55
CA ASP A 288 -7.01 -19.47 -3.33
C ASP A 288 -8.05 -19.19 -2.24
N VAL A 289 -9.31 -19.57 -2.47
CA VAL A 289 -10.44 -19.32 -1.54
C VAL A 289 -11.12 -20.63 -1.17
N ASP A 290 -11.03 -21.04 0.07
CA ASP A 290 -11.52 -22.32 0.56
C ASP A 290 -13.03 -22.47 0.44
N GLY A 291 -13.47 -23.57 -0.21
CA GLY A 291 -14.83 -24.10 -0.15
C GLY A 291 -15.96 -23.22 -0.68
N GLY A 292 -15.63 -22.08 -1.29
CA GLY A 292 -16.60 -21.11 -1.78
C GLY A 292 -17.02 -21.32 -3.23
N SER A 293 -18.09 -20.62 -3.62
CA SER A 293 -18.45 -20.41 -5.03
C SER A 293 -17.60 -19.29 -5.66
N SER A 294 -16.75 -18.65 -4.90
CA SER A 294 -15.73 -17.71 -5.38
C SER A 294 -14.63 -18.55 -6.00
N ALA A 295 -14.31 -18.28 -7.23
CA ALA A 295 -13.23 -18.96 -7.92
C ALA A 295 -11.89 -18.46 -7.39
N ASP A 296 -10.91 -19.35 -7.40
CA ASP A 296 -9.51 -18.97 -7.27
C ASP A 296 -9.19 -17.95 -8.36
N SER A 297 -8.28 -17.06 -8.08
CA SER A 297 -7.90 -15.99 -9.01
C SER A 297 -6.41 -15.97 -9.21
N THR A 298 -5.99 -15.71 -10.44
CA THR A 298 -4.58 -15.49 -10.76
C THR A 298 -4.39 -14.15 -11.45
N GLY A 299 -3.22 -13.56 -11.23
CA GLY A 299 -2.84 -12.30 -11.86
C GLY A 299 -1.42 -12.35 -12.40
N PHE A 300 -1.19 -11.61 -13.47
CA PHE A 300 0.12 -11.41 -14.05
C PHE A 300 0.27 -9.99 -14.56
N GLU A 301 1.41 -9.36 -14.32
CA GLU A 301 1.72 -8.04 -14.88
C GLU A 301 3.18 -7.94 -15.32
N VAL A 302 3.41 -7.09 -16.32
CA VAL A 302 4.74 -6.70 -16.79
C VAL A 302 4.75 -5.21 -17.06
N SER A 303 5.74 -4.51 -16.54
CA SER A 303 5.93 -3.09 -16.76
C SER A 303 7.39 -2.74 -17.04
N TYR A 304 7.61 -1.57 -17.65
CA TYR A 304 8.93 -1.00 -17.78
C TYR A 304 8.93 0.45 -17.29
N THR A 305 9.52 0.69 -16.14
CA THR A 305 9.61 2.04 -15.56
C THR A 305 10.84 2.76 -16.06
N TYR A 306 10.64 3.91 -16.69
CA TYR A 306 11.69 4.78 -17.21
C TYR A 306 11.61 6.16 -16.56
N ALA A 307 12.69 6.56 -15.87
CA ALA A 307 12.82 7.91 -15.32
C ALA A 307 13.23 8.89 -16.43
N LEU A 308 12.37 9.85 -16.76
CA LEU A 308 12.69 10.96 -17.66
C LEU A 308 13.61 11.98 -17.00
N ASN A 309 13.43 12.19 -15.71
CA ASN A 309 14.27 12.99 -14.81
C ASN A 309 13.93 12.61 -13.36
N ASP A 310 14.54 13.31 -12.38
CA ASP A 310 14.37 13.01 -10.95
C ASP A 310 12.92 13.15 -10.44
N SER A 311 12.09 13.90 -11.15
CA SER A 311 10.70 14.19 -10.77
C SER A 311 9.65 13.59 -11.70
N MET A 312 10.04 12.85 -12.73
CA MET A 312 9.10 12.30 -13.72
C MET A 312 9.48 10.90 -14.17
N LYS A 313 8.54 9.97 -14.07
CA LYS A 313 8.68 8.58 -14.55
C LYS A 313 7.53 8.25 -15.50
N ILE A 314 7.80 7.38 -16.48
CA ILE A 314 6.80 6.79 -17.36
C ILE A 314 6.92 5.28 -17.25
N THR A 315 5.77 4.62 -17.09
CA THR A 315 5.67 3.18 -16.89
C THR A 315 4.64 2.60 -17.89
N PRO A 316 5.01 2.24 -19.12
CA PRO A 316 4.20 1.40 -19.97
C PRO A 316 4.21 -0.04 -19.48
N GLY A 317 3.11 -0.76 -19.71
CA GLY A 317 3.02 -2.18 -19.43
C GLY A 317 1.64 -2.75 -19.67
N PHE A 318 1.46 -3.97 -19.23
CA PHE A 318 0.18 -4.65 -19.28
C PHE A 318 -0.02 -5.54 -18.06
N PHE A 319 -1.27 -5.87 -17.79
CA PHE A 319 -1.66 -6.83 -16.79
C PHE A 319 -2.78 -7.74 -17.32
N THR A 320 -2.92 -8.90 -16.72
CA THR A 320 -4.09 -9.77 -16.83
C THR A 320 -4.42 -10.29 -15.46
N VAL A 321 -5.70 -10.23 -15.10
CA VAL A 321 -6.22 -10.74 -13.82
C VAL A 321 -7.47 -11.54 -14.12
N GLU A 322 -7.51 -12.76 -13.62
CA GLU A 322 -8.65 -13.65 -13.78
C GLU A 322 -9.88 -13.06 -13.11
N ASP A 323 -10.98 -12.92 -13.86
CA ASP A 323 -12.25 -12.48 -13.31
C ASP A 323 -13.05 -13.70 -12.82
N THR A 324 -13.16 -13.81 -11.51
CA THR A 324 -13.85 -14.92 -10.83
C THR A 324 -15.37 -14.88 -10.94
N GLY A 325 -15.95 -13.81 -11.47
CA GLY A 325 -17.39 -13.58 -11.45
C GLY A 325 -18.14 -13.80 -12.78
N THR A 326 -17.49 -13.56 -13.89
CA THR A 326 -18.14 -13.41 -15.22
C THR A 326 -17.51 -14.23 -16.33
N GLY A 327 -16.33 -14.75 -16.14
CA GLY A 327 -15.71 -15.76 -17.01
C GLY A 327 -14.71 -15.25 -18.03
N ASP A 328 -14.47 -13.95 -18.14
CA ASP A 328 -13.47 -13.36 -19.00
C ASP A 328 -12.45 -12.57 -18.18
N ASP A 329 -11.15 -12.72 -18.48
CA ASP A 329 -10.05 -12.10 -17.74
C ASP A 329 -9.94 -10.60 -18.05
N ASP A 330 -9.70 -9.79 -17.01
CA ASP A 330 -9.32 -8.39 -17.16
C ASP A 330 -7.91 -8.28 -17.78
N THR A 331 -7.82 -7.97 -19.06
CA THR A 331 -6.53 -7.74 -19.71
C THR A 331 -6.35 -6.28 -20.09
N GLY A 332 -5.44 -5.59 -19.41
CA GLY A 332 -5.20 -4.15 -19.57
C GLY A 332 -3.85 -3.81 -20.18
N VAL A 333 -3.85 -2.80 -21.07
CA VAL A 333 -2.65 -2.13 -21.55
C VAL A 333 -2.65 -0.72 -21.01
N VAL A 334 -1.58 -0.33 -20.31
CA VAL A 334 -1.53 0.89 -19.51
C VAL A 334 -0.22 1.63 -19.75
N VAL A 335 -0.30 2.95 -19.72
CA VAL A 335 0.85 3.85 -19.56
C VAL A 335 0.56 4.75 -18.38
N GLU A 336 1.34 4.60 -17.33
CA GLU A 336 1.30 5.51 -16.18
C GLU A 336 2.43 6.54 -16.27
N THR A 337 2.13 7.79 -15.95
CA THR A 337 3.11 8.86 -15.81
C THR A 337 3.01 9.42 -14.40
N VAL A 338 4.11 9.36 -13.67
CA VAL A 338 4.21 9.84 -12.30
C VAL A 338 5.06 11.09 -12.24
N PHE A 339 4.53 12.13 -11.60
CA PHE A 339 5.23 13.36 -11.26
C PHE A 339 5.43 13.40 -9.75
N SER A 340 6.65 13.60 -9.28
CA SER A 340 6.99 13.73 -7.86
C SER A 340 7.59 15.11 -7.58
N PHE A 341 7.22 15.74 -6.48
CA PHE A 341 7.69 17.06 -6.09
C PHE A 341 7.77 17.24 -4.57
#